data_96102cde386e241304240a4655d7fee9
#
_entry.id   96102cde386e241304240a4655d7fee9
#
_cell.length_a   1.000
_cell.length_b   1.000
_cell.length_c   1.000
_cell.angle_alpha   90.00
_cell.angle_beta   90.00
_cell.angle_gamma   90.00
#
_symmetry.space_group_name_H-M   'P 1'
#
loop_
_entity.id
_entity.type
_entity.pdbx_description
1 polymer ?
#
loop_
_entity_poly.entity_id
_entity_poly.type
_entity_poly.pdbx_seq_one_letter_code
_entity_poly.pdbx_strand_id
1 'polypeptide(L)'
;MEIWLRQNKKSFRFAILPSEYELTSESDNTQVNINKLGEINLIGKRKLKTVSFSSIFPKQKYSFCQYSTFPTPKESVKTIEKMKNNGVLSLTMTGTPINMDCTIESFTWGENDGTKDINFTLEFKEYRKVKVKTSKRKEKVTKKVTAAATQRTAKAVNSTTYNVKKGDCLSMIAKNLTGSSANWRAIYNQNKGVIGGNPNLIYPGQNLVINV
;
A
#
# COMPACT_ATOMS: atom_id res chain seq x y z
N MET A 1 -31.75 -6.55 -18.66
CA MET A 1 -30.45 -6.75 -17.99
C MET A 1 -29.43 -7.19 -19.02
N GLU A 2 -28.19 -6.73 -18.94
CA GLU A 2 -27.07 -7.19 -19.76
C GLU A 2 -25.86 -7.33 -18.87
N ILE A 3 -24.99 -8.29 -19.15
CA ILE A 3 -23.74 -8.50 -18.39
C ILE A 3 -22.56 -8.30 -19.34
N TRP A 4 -21.69 -7.39 -18.96
CA TRP A 4 -20.52 -7.01 -19.72
C TRP A 4 -19.25 -7.17 -18.91
N LEU A 5 -18.24 -7.78 -19.51
CA LEU A 5 -16.85 -7.74 -19.04
C LEU A 5 -16.06 -6.82 -19.97
N ARG A 6 -15.37 -5.84 -19.42
CA ARG A 6 -14.53 -4.92 -20.19
C ARG A 6 -13.11 -4.92 -19.65
N GLN A 7 -12.15 -5.08 -20.55
CA GLN A 7 -10.74 -5.05 -20.20
C GLN A 7 -9.94 -4.38 -21.32
N ASN A 8 -9.29 -3.28 -21.02
CA ASN A 8 -8.62 -2.44 -22.00
C ASN A 8 -9.58 -2.02 -23.13
N LYS A 9 -9.28 -2.40 -24.38
CA LYS A 9 -10.12 -2.11 -25.56
C LYS A 9 -11.06 -3.26 -25.93
N LYS A 10 -11.10 -4.35 -25.14
CA LYS A 10 -11.93 -5.52 -25.40
C LYS A 10 -13.15 -5.53 -24.50
N SER A 11 -14.28 -5.90 -25.07
CA SER A 11 -15.52 -6.13 -24.34
C SER A 11 -16.06 -7.51 -24.66
N PHE A 12 -16.64 -8.17 -23.66
CA PHE A 12 -17.33 -9.43 -23.81
C PHE A 12 -18.74 -9.27 -23.22
N ARG A 13 -19.76 -9.63 -23.98
CA ARG A 13 -21.16 -9.65 -23.54
C ARG A 13 -21.63 -11.08 -23.45
N PHE A 14 -22.29 -11.41 -22.35
CA PHE A 14 -22.90 -12.73 -22.21
C PHE A 14 -24.16 -12.85 -23.07
N ALA A 15 -24.24 -13.92 -23.88
CA ALA A 15 -25.39 -14.17 -24.73
C ALA A 15 -26.60 -14.68 -23.96
N ILE A 16 -26.37 -15.48 -22.94
CA ILE A 16 -27.39 -15.98 -22.02
C ILE A 16 -27.14 -15.37 -20.64
N LEU A 17 -28.19 -14.83 -20.06
CA LEU A 17 -28.13 -14.31 -18.68
C LEU A 17 -28.22 -15.44 -17.68
N PRO A 18 -27.58 -15.33 -16.53
CA PRO A 18 -27.72 -16.28 -15.44
C PRO A 18 -29.15 -16.24 -14.89
N SER A 19 -29.63 -17.37 -14.41
CA SER A 19 -30.90 -17.48 -13.68
C SER A 19 -30.84 -16.76 -12.34
N GLU A 20 -29.66 -16.76 -11.74
CA GLU A 20 -29.39 -16.13 -10.45
C GLU A 20 -27.96 -15.58 -10.41
N TYR A 21 -27.74 -14.59 -9.60
CA TYR A 21 -26.42 -14.08 -9.26
C TYR A 21 -26.39 -13.72 -7.79
N GLU A 22 -25.25 -13.85 -7.18
CA GLU A 22 -25.04 -13.50 -5.79
C GLU A 22 -24.00 -12.40 -5.67
N LEU A 23 -24.31 -11.36 -4.87
CA LEU A 23 -23.36 -10.33 -4.49
C LEU A 23 -23.16 -10.35 -2.99
N THR A 24 -21.98 -10.78 -2.56
CA THR A 24 -21.60 -10.81 -1.16
C THR A 24 -20.83 -9.55 -0.77
N SER A 25 -21.28 -8.92 0.32
CA SER A 25 -20.62 -7.74 0.90
C SER A 25 -20.50 -7.91 2.41
N GLU A 26 -19.31 -8.15 2.90
CA GLU A 26 -19.03 -8.42 4.30
C GLU A 26 -18.24 -7.29 4.95
N SER A 27 -18.32 -7.22 6.27
CA SER A 27 -17.47 -6.39 7.13
C SER A 27 -16.49 -7.26 7.92
N ASP A 28 -15.31 -6.72 8.20
CA ASP A 28 -14.26 -7.39 8.97
C ASP A 28 -14.40 -7.06 10.46
N ASN A 29 -15.55 -7.41 11.03
CA ASN A 29 -15.84 -7.17 12.43
C ASN A 29 -15.14 -8.19 13.32
N THR A 30 -14.72 -7.75 14.51
CA THR A 30 -14.09 -8.62 15.51
C THR A 30 -14.91 -8.63 16.78
N GLN A 31 -15.26 -9.81 17.25
CA GLN A 31 -15.96 -10.00 18.52
C GLN A 31 -14.93 -10.19 19.65
N VAL A 32 -15.10 -9.44 20.73
CA VAL A 32 -14.26 -9.52 21.92
C VAL A 32 -15.14 -9.66 23.16
N ASN A 33 -14.83 -10.66 23.97
CA ASN A 33 -15.50 -10.84 25.26
C ASN A 33 -14.76 -10.10 26.36
N ILE A 34 -15.42 -9.11 26.98
CA ILE A 34 -14.87 -8.32 28.08
C ILE A 34 -15.44 -8.82 29.41
N ASN A 35 -14.57 -9.12 30.35
CA ASN A 35 -14.95 -9.58 31.67
C ASN A 35 -15.89 -8.55 32.35
N LYS A 36 -17.04 -9.00 32.89
CA LYS A 36 -18.13 -8.23 33.49
C LYS A 36 -19.00 -7.40 32.53
N LEU A 37 -18.61 -7.20 31.27
CA LEU A 37 -19.40 -6.44 30.29
C LEU A 37 -20.08 -7.36 29.26
N GLY A 38 -19.51 -8.55 29.06
CA GLY A 38 -19.97 -9.50 28.02
C GLY A 38 -19.31 -9.29 26.68
N GLU A 39 -19.95 -9.77 25.64
CA GLU A 39 -19.45 -9.73 24.27
C GLU A 39 -19.73 -8.38 23.63
N ILE A 40 -18.69 -7.80 23.01
CA ILE A 40 -18.79 -6.59 22.21
C ILE A 40 -18.33 -6.85 20.79
N ASN A 41 -18.99 -6.20 19.81
CA ASN A 41 -18.63 -6.28 18.41
C ASN A 41 -17.87 -5.00 18.00
N LEU A 42 -16.59 -5.17 17.70
CA LEU A 42 -15.75 -4.08 17.17
C LEU A 42 -15.98 -3.98 15.67
N ILE A 43 -16.46 -2.83 15.22
CA ILE A 43 -16.78 -2.57 13.81
C ILE A 43 -15.49 -2.47 13.00
N GLY A 44 -15.30 -3.40 12.10
CA GLY A 44 -14.20 -3.46 11.16
C GLY A 44 -14.48 -2.71 9.84
N LYS A 45 -13.53 -2.73 8.94
CA LYS A 45 -13.69 -2.18 7.60
C LYS A 45 -14.41 -3.17 6.69
N ARG A 46 -15.10 -2.65 5.68
CA ARG A 46 -15.71 -3.48 4.65
C ARG A 46 -14.66 -4.33 3.91
N LYS A 47 -14.90 -5.64 3.79
CA LYS A 47 -14.13 -6.54 2.92
C LYS A 47 -14.37 -6.22 1.43
N LEU A 48 -13.66 -6.87 0.55
CA LEU A 48 -13.89 -6.79 -0.89
C LEU A 48 -15.20 -7.51 -1.23
N LYS A 49 -15.99 -6.91 -2.10
CA LYS A 49 -17.21 -7.56 -2.60
C LYS A 49 -16.87 -8.73 -3.50
N THR A 50 -17.68 -9.78 -3.43
CA THR A 50 -17.61 -10.93 -4.32
C THR A 50 -18.91 -11.02 -5.11
N VAL A 51 -18.81 -11.31 -6.41
CA VAL A 51 -19.97 -11.58 -7.27
C VAL A 51 -19.78 -12.94 -7.90
N SER A 52 -20.78 -13.80 -7.79
CA SER A 52 -20.80 -15.12 -8.43
C SER A 52 -22.05 -15.33 -9.24
N PHE A 53 -21.92 -16.01 -10.36
CA PHE A 53 -23.05 -16.48 -11.14
C PHE A 53 -22.66 -17.64 -12.06
N SER A 54 -23.68 -18.41 -12.47
CA SER A 54 -23.55 -19.51 -13.41
C SER A 54 -24.42 -19.26 -14.64
N SER A 55 -23.93 -19.62 -15.82
CA SER A 55 -24.69 -19.51 -17.06
C SER A 55 -24.12 -20.45 -18.13
N ILE A 56 -24.55 -20.29 -19.38
CA ILE A 56 -24.22 -21.16 -20.49
C ILE A 56 -23.64 -20.35 -21.66
N PHE A 57 -22.58 -20.84 -22.28
CA PHE A 57 -22.13 -20.37 -23.59
C PHE A 57 -22.83 -21.23 -24.67
N PRO A 58 -23.76 -20.64 -25.42
CA PRO A 58 -24.56 -21.40 -26.36
C PRO A 58 -23.77 -21.75 -27.62
N LYS A 59 -23.93 -22.97 -28.13
CA LYS A 59 -23.43 -23.41 -29.42
C LYS A 59 -24.33 -22.93 -30.54
N GLN A 60 -25.62 -22.86 -30.27
CA GLN A 60 -26.66 -22.45 -31.23
C GLN A 60 -27.53 -21.33 -30.64
N LYS A 61 -28.29 -20.66 -31.49
CA LYS A 61 -29.18 -19.62 -31.03
C LYS A 61 -30.42 -20.21 -30.39
N TYR A 62 -30.65 -19.84 -29.14
CA TYR A 62 -31.86 -20.13 -28.39
C TYR A 62 -32.77 -18.90 -28.31
N SER A 63 -34.07 -19.11 -28.05
CA SER A 63 -35.05 -18.02 -27.92
C SER A 63 -34.73 -17.04 -26.77
N PHE A 64 -34.03 -17.50 -25.75
CA PHE A 64 -33.62 -16.72 -24.57
C PHE A 64 -32.25 -16.04 -24.71
N CYS A 65 -31.56 -16.17 -25.85
CA CYS A 65 -30.35 -15.44 -26.12
C CYS A 65 -30.64 -13.95 -26.28
N GLN A 66 -29.83 -13.09 -25.64
CA GLN A 66 -29.99 -11.65 -25.66
C GLN A 66 -29.64 -11.02 -27.01
N TYR A 67 -28.86 -11.70 -27.83
CA TYR A 67 -28.47 -11.27 -29.18
C TYR A 67 -28.11 -12.50 -30.03
N SER A 68 -28.04 -12.30 -31.35
CA SER A 68 -27.92 -13.42 -32.31
C SER A 68 -26.51 -13.71 -32.79
N THR A 69 -25.58 -12.75 -32.69
CA THR A 69 -24.20 -12.91 -33.16
C THR A 69 -23.26 -12.98 -31.98
N PHE A 70 -23.02 -14.16 -31.43
CA PHE A 70 -22.15 -14.40 -30.29
C PHE A 70 -21.01 -15.35 -30.69
N PRO A 71 -19.86 -15.28 -29.95
CA PRO A 71 -18.73 -16.17 -30.19
C PRO A 71 -19.09 -17.62 -29.85
N THR A 72 -18.37 -18.57 -30.46
CA THR A 72 -18.56 -19.98 -30.15
C THR A 72 -18.21 -20.25 -28.66
N PRO A 73 -18.76 -21.32 -28.07
CA PRO A 73 -18.46 -21.67 -26.66
C PRO A 73 -16.96 -21.72 -26.35
N LYS A 74 -16.20 -22.38 -27.24
CA LYS A 74 -14.72 -22.49 -27.07
C LYS A 74 -13.99 -21.13 -27.18
N GLU A 75 -14.46 -20.23 -28.04
CA GLU A 75 -13.92 -18.87 -28.15
C GLU A 75 -14.29 -18.03 -26.93
N SER A 76 -15.49 -18.22 -26.40
CA SER A 76 -15.95 -17.58 -25.17
C SER A 76 -15.05 -17.98 -23.98
N VAL A 77 -14.83 -19.29 -23.80
CA VAL A 77 -13.90 -19.80 -22.77
C VAL A 77 -12.51 -19.20 -22.92
N LYS A 78 -11.92 -19.27 -24.13
CA LYS A 78 -10.59 -18.69 -24.38
C LYS A 78 -10.54 -17.19 -24.08
N THR A 79 -11.63 -16.47 -24.35
CA THR A 79 -11.70 -15.02 -24.11
C THR A 79 -11.73 -14.74 -22.60
N ILE A 80 -12.55 -15.47 -21.84
CA ILE A 80 -12.63 -15.33 -20.39
C ILE A 80 -11.30 -15.72 -19.72
N GLU A 81 -10.67 -16.82 -20.13
CA GLU A 81 -9.35 -17.21 -19.62
C GLU A 81 -8.28 -16.14 -19.88
N LYS A 82 -8.28 -15.56 -21.09
CA LYS A 82 -7.37 -14.43 -21.39
C LYS A 82 -7.65 -13.21 -20.52
N MET A 83 -8.93 -12.88 -20.28
CA MET A 83 -9.30 -11.78 -19.40
C MET A 83 -8.87 -12.07 -17.95
N LYS A 84 -9.03 -13.30 -17.45
CA LYS A 84 -8.56 -13.73 -16.15
C LYS A 84 -7.04 -13.54 -16.01
N ASN A 85 -6.26 -14.02 -16.97
CA ASN A 85 -4.80 -13.94 -16.94
C ASN A 85 -4.27 -12.51 -17.09
N ASN A 86 -5.01 -11.62 -17.73
CA ASN A 86 -4.64 -10.21 -17.87
C ASN A 86 -4.96 -9.36 -16.63
N GLY A 87 -5.57 -9.94 -15.59
CA GLY A 87 -5.82 -9.30 -14.30
C GLY A 87 -7.09 -8.46 -14.26
N VAL A 88 -6.98 -7.19 -13.90
CA VAL A 88 -8.15 -6.34 -13.61
C VAL A 88 -9.03 -6.10 -14.82
N LEU A 89 -10.34 -6.27 -14.63
CA LEU A 89 -11.38 -5.99 -15.60
C LEU A 89 -12.54 -5.23 -14.93
N SER A 90 -13.46 -4.68 -15.73
CA SER A 90 -14.68 -4.05 -15.23
C SER A 90 -15.87 -4.96 -15.51
N LEU A 91 -16.60 -5.32 -14.46
CA LEU A 91 -17.87 -6.04 -14.52
C LEU A 91 -19.01 -5.02 -14.44
N THR A 92 -19.89 -5.01 -15.44
CA THR A 92 -21.09 -4.17 -15.48
C THR A 92 -22.32 -5.04 -15.70
N MET A 93 -23.29 -4.98 -14.79
CA MET A 93 -24.59 -5.65 -14.91
C MET A 93 -25.67 -4.57 -14.99
N THR A 94 -26.24 -4.33 -16.20
CA THR A 94 -27.20 -3.25 -16.42
C THR A 94 -28.51 -3.54 -15.67
N GLY A 95 -29.11 -2.49 -15.09
CA GLY A 95 -30.31 -2.63 -14.26
C GLY A 95 -30.03 -3.11 -12.82
N THR A 96 -28.76 -3.20 -12.44
CA THR A 96 -28.34 -3.55 -11.07
C THR A 96 -27.28 -2.55 -10.58
N PRO A 97 -27.03 -2.45 -9.27
CA PRO A 97 -25.94 -1.60 -8.74
C PRO A 97 -24.54 -2.18 -8.97
N ILE A 98 -24.41 -3.27 -9.74
CA ILE A 98 -23.14 -3.94 -9.98
C ILE A 98 -22.43 -3.30 -11.17
N ASN A 99 -21.51 -2.40 -10.85
CA ASN A 99 -20.56 -1.81 -11.78
C ASN A 99 -19.26 -1.58 -11.01
N MET A 100 -18.29 -2.49 -11.19
CA MET A 100 -17.06 -2.46 -10.40
C MET A 100 -15.85 -2.99 -11.16
N ASP A 101 -14.68 -2.45 -10.82
CA ASP A 101 -13.41 -3.07 -11.21
C ASP A 101 -13.21 -4.34 -10.36
N CYS A 102 -12.87 -5.45 -10.98
CA CYS A 102 -12.73 -6.74 -10.32
C CYS A 102 -11.66 -7.62 -10.99
N THR A 103 -11.34 -8.72 -10.35
CA THR A 103 -10.56 -9.83 -10.89
C THR A 103 -11.44 -11.08 -10.96
N ILE A 104 -11.16 -11.99 -11.88
CA ILE A 104 -11.80 -13.31 -11.91
C ILE A 104 -10.99 -14.22 -10.98
N GLU A 105 -11.58 -14.63 -9.85
CA GLU A 105 -10.95 -15.54 -8.89
C GLU A 105 -11.11 -17.00 -9.35
N SER A 106 -12.32 -17.38 -9.72
CA SER A 106 -12.63 -18.73 -10.19
C SER A 106 -13.37 -18.68 -11.53
N PHE A 107 -13.01 -19.58 -12.42
CA PHE A 107 -13.72 -19.86 -13.66
C PHE A 107 -13.74 -21.36 -13.88
N THR A 108 -14.90 -21.95 -13.67
CA THR A 108 -15.15 -23.39 -13.87
C THR A 108 -16.09 -23.54 -15.06
N TRP A 109 -15.80 -24.48 -15.93
CA TRP A 109 -16.62 -24.73 -17.12
C TRP A 109 -16.61 -26.22 -17.52
N GLY A 110 -17.65 -26.65 -18.20
CA GLY A 110 -17.77 -28.04 -18.66
C GLY A 110 -18.91 -28.24 -19.66
N GLU A 111 -18.85 -29.31 -20.42
CA GLU A 111 -19.93 -29.78 -21.32
C GLU A 111 -20.69 -30.89 -20.60
N ASN A 112 -22.02 -30.79 -20.49
CA ASN A 112 -22.81 -31.74 -19.67
C ASN A 112 -23.71 -32.68 -20.49
N ASP A 113 -24.14 -32.33 -21.71
CA ASP A 113 -25.25 -32.97 -22.38
C ASP A 113 -25.05 -33.30 -23.86
N GLY A 114 -23.85 -33.19 -24.38
CA GLY A 114 -23.55 -33.44 -25.81
C GLY A 114 -24.08 -32.41 -26.81
N THR A 115 -24.80 -31.37 -26.37
CA THR A 115 -25.26 -30.26 -27.22
C THR A 115 -24.11 -29.39 -27.70
N LYS A 116 -22.92 -29.57 -27.10
CA LYS A 116 -21.71 -28.73 -27.24
C LYS A 116 -21.86 -27.32 -26.67
N ASP A 117 -22.88 -27.11 -25.88
CA ASP A 117 -22.99 -25.94 -25.03
C ASP A 117 -22.04 -26.08 -23.85
N ILE A 118 -21.48 -24.99 -23.36
CA ILE A 118 -20.58 -25.01 -22.23
C ILE A 118 -21.23 -24.32 -21.05
N ASN A 119 -21.52 -25.08 -20.01
CA ASN A 119 -21.92 -24.54 -18.71
C ASN A 119 -20.70 -23.95 -18.01
N PHE A 120 -20.86 -22.82 -17.34
CA PHE A 120 -19.77 -22.20 -16.62
C PHE A 120 -20.26 -21.55 -15.33
N THR A 121 -19.33 -21.41 -14.39
CA THR A 121 -19.47 -20.64 -13.17
C THR A 121 -18.31 -19.67 -13.07
N LEU A 122 -18.62 -18.42 -12.78
CA LEU A 122 -17.65 -17.33 -12.61
C LEU A 122 -17.78 -16.73 -11.22
N GLU A 123 -16.64 -16.51 -10.60
CA GLU A 123 -16.52 -15.78 -9.35
C GLU A 123 -15.59 -14.60 -9.53
N PHE A 124 -16.10 -13.41 -9.18
CA PHE A 124 -15.39 -12.14 -9.28
C PHE A 124 -15.14 -11.56 -7.91
N LYS A 125 -13.99 -10.95 -7.71
CA LYS A 125 -13.64 -10.23 -6.51
C LYS A 125 -13.32 -8.77 -6.82
N GLU A 126 -13.91 -7.86 -6.06
CA GLU A 126 -13.70 -6.42 -6.21
C GLU A 126 -12.21 -6.06 -6.19
N TYR A 127 -11.79 -5.26 -7.13
CA TYR A 127 -10.46 -4.67 -7.14
C TYR A 127 -10.51 -3.19 -6.75
N ARG A 128 -9.78 -2.82 -5.71
CA ARG A 128 -9.67 -1.42 -5.28
C ARG A 128 -8.30 -0.86 -5.65
N LYS A 129 -8.31 0.22 -6.41
CA LYS A 129 -7.10 0.99 -6.68
C LYS A 129 -6.64 1.68 -5.40
N VAL A 130 -5.51 1.27 -4.86
CA VAL A 130 -4.90 1.93 -3.71
C VAL A 130 -4.24 3.22 -4.20
N LYS A 131 -4.78 4.38 -3.81
CA LYS A 131 -4.07 5.66 -3.94
C LYS A 131 -3.08 5.76 -2.77
N VAL A 132 -1.86 5.28 -2.96
CA VAL A 132 -0.79 5.55 -2.00
C VAL A 132 -0.53 7.05 -2.07
N LYS A 133 -0.90 7.78 -1.02
CA LYS A 133 -0.38 9.14 -0.83
C LYS A 133 1.11 8.96 -0.56
N THR A 134 1.93 9.09 -1.59
CA THR A 134 3.36 9.30 -1.39
C THR A 134 3.48 10.63 -0.67
N SER A 135 3.57 10.59 0.67
CA SER A 135 4.16 11.70 1.37
C SER A 135 5.56 11.80 0.81
N LYS A 136 5.82 12.81 0.00
CA LYS A 136 7.20 13.21 -0.31
C LYS A 136 7.82 13.57 1.03
N ARG A 137 8.38 12.57 1.72
CA ARG A 137 9.36 12.82 2.75
C ARG A 137 10.37 13.68 2.02
N LYS A 138 10.42 14.96 2.32
CA LYS A 138 11.52 15.82 1.91
C LYS A 138 12.74 15.13 2.51
N GLU A 139 13.36 14.24 1.75
CA GLU A 139 14.71 13.85 2.03
C GLU A 139 15.47 15.17 2.05
N LYS A 140 15.88 15.56 3.23
CA LYS A 140 16.95 16.52 3.38
C LYS A 140 18.11 15.88 2.62
N VAL A 141 18.23 16.28 1.35
CA VAL A 141 19.38 15.92 0.53
C VAL A 141 20.58 16.35 1.33
N THR A 142 21.19 15.42 2.01
CA THR A 142 22.59 15.54 2.43
C THR A 142 23.34 15.61 1.13
N LYS A 143 23.59 16.84 0.66
CA LYS A 143 24.50 17.10 -0.42
C LYS A 143 25.78 16.37 -0.07
N LYS A 144 26.05 15.27 -0.80
CA LYS A 144 27.35 14.65 -0.84
C LYS A 144 28.29 15.73 -1.35
N VAL A 145 29.04 16.30 -0.44
CA VAL A 145 30.05 17.31 -0.76
C VAL A 145 31.16 16.56 -1.45
N THR A 146 31.14 16.57 -2.77
CA THR A 146 32.33 16.33 -3.58
C THR A 146 33.29 17.48 -3.28
N ALA A 147 34.47 17.14 -2.83
CA ALA A 147 35.53 18.07 -2.52
C ALA A 147 35.86 18.94 -3.76
N ALA A 148 35.45 20.17 -3.73
CA ALA A 148 36.09 21.26 -4.51
C ALA A 148 36.65 22.22 -3.47
N ALA A 149 37.94 22.29 -3.44
CA ALA A 149 38.67 23.26 -2.61
C ALA A 149 38.30 24.67 -3.04
N THR A 150 37.54 25.36 -2.20
CA THR A 150 37.38 26.79 -2.30
C THR A 150 37.78 27.39 -0.94
N GLN A 151 38.85 28.13 -0.93
CA GLN A 151 39.32 28.89 0.22
C GLN A 151 38.16 29.72 0.80
N ARG A 152 37.74 29.39 2.00
CA ARG A 152 36.87 30.24 2.81
C ARG A 152 37.77 31.06 3.72
N THR A 153 37.75 32.36 3.53
CA THR A 153 38.23 33.37 4.45
C THR A 153 37.74 33.03 5.86
N ALA A 154 38.68 32.93 6.78
CA ALA A 154 38.42 32.62 8.19
C ALA A 154 37.60 33.75 8.81
N LYS A 155 36.32 33.45 9.14
CA LYS A 155 35.55 34.24 10.08
C LYS A 155 36.09 33.94 11.47
N ALA A 156 36.51 34.97 12.21
CA ALA A 156 37.03 34.85 13.55
C ALA A 156 36.05 34.02 14.41
N VAL A 157 36.47 32.84 14.84
CA VAL A 157 35.74 31.99 15.76
C VAL A 157 36.10 32.42 17.16
N ASN A 158 35.15 32.97 17.90
CA ASN A 158 35.36 33.27 19.31
C ASN A 158 35.45 31.96 20.08
N SER A 159 36.66 31.53 20.44
CA SER A 159 36.87 30.35 21.28
C SER A 159 36.78 30.75 22.74
N THR A 160 35.90 30.11 23.50
CA THR A 160 35.76 30.31 24.93
C THR A 160 36.28 29.04 25.66
N THR A 161 37.10 29.25 26.67
CA THR A 161 37.55 28.13 27.52
C THR A 161 36.57 27.93 28.68
N TYR A 162 36.11 26.71 28.87
CA TYR A 162 35.23 26.33 29.97
C TYR A 162 35.92 25.39 30.94
N ASN A 163 35.92 25.71 32.23
CA ASN A 163 36.43 24.83 33.27
C ASN A 163 35.29 23.91 33.77
N VAL A 164 35.47 22.60 33.65
CA VAL A 164 34.48 21.58 34.05
C VAL A 164 34.24 21.61 35.54
N LYS A 165 33.00 21.68 35.96
CA LYS A 165 32.58 21.66 37.38
C LYS A 165 32.07 20.28 37.77
N LYS A 166 32.00 20.01 39.08
CA LYS A 166 31.44 18.76 39.61
C LYS A 166 29.96 18.61 39.18
N GLY A 167 29.63 17.51 38.53
CA GLY A 167 28.28 17.22 38.02
C GLY A 167 28.02 17.63 36.59
N ASP A 168 28.99 18.23 35.89
CA ASP A 168 28.85 18.59 34.49
C ASP A 168 28.90 17.35 33.57
N CYS A 169 28.20 17.46 32.42
CA CYS A 169 28.36 16.55 31.31
C CYS A 169 28.47 17.37 30.01
N LEU A 170 29.08 16.82 28.95
CA LEU A 170 29.32 17.54 27.72
C LEU A 170 28.04 18.06 27.08
N SER A 171 26.93 17.35 27.21
CA SER A 171 25.63 17.77 26.65
C SER A 171 25.01 18.97 27.39
N MET A 172 25.20 19.06 28.71
CA MET A 172 24.81 20.24 29.51
C MET A 172 25.68 21.45 29.17
N ILE A 173 27.01 21.24 29.14
CA ILE A 173 27.97 22.31 28.76
C ILE A 173 27.63 22.83 27.34
N ALA A 174 27.37 21.94 26.36
CA ALA A 174 26.96 22.30 25.02
C ALA A 174 25.66 23.11 25.03
N LYS A 175 24.65 22.68 25.76
CA LYS A 175 23.38 23.38 25.86
C LYS A 175 23.52 24.80 26.41
N ASN A 176 24.33 24.95 27.47
CA ASN A 176 24.52 26.24 28.17
C ASN A 176 25.32 27.24 27.34
N LEU A 177 26.32 26.79 26.57
CA LEU A 177 27.26 27.68 25.91
C LEU A 177 26.93 27.84 24.40
N THR A 178 26.27 26.88 23.76
CA THR A 178 25.95 26.92 22.32
C THR A 178 24.45 26.91 22.03
N GLY A 179 23.63 26.89 23.09
CA GLY A 179 22.15 26.80 22.95
C GLY A 179 21.60 25.42 22.57
N SER A 180 22.43 24.45 22.23
CA SER A 180 21.99 23.12 21.80
C SER A 180 22.83 22.00 22.41
N SER A 181 22.16 21.05 23.09
CA SER A 181 22.81 19.86 23.62
C SER A 181 23.41 18.95 22.55
N ALA A 182 22.94 19.02 21.30
CA ALA A 182 23.44 18.20 20.19
C ALA A 182 24.90 18.55 19.80
N ASN A 183 25.39 19.74 20.20
CA ASN A 183 26.74 20.21 19.91
C ASN A 183 27.82 19.56 20.78
N TRP A 184 27.47 18.69 21.73
CA TRP A 184 28.42 18.00 22.59
C TRP A 184 29.48 17.21 21.81
N ARG A 185 29.13 16.66 20.65
CA ARG A 185 30.08 15.92 19.80
C ARG A 185 31.14 16.81 19.19
N ALA A 186 30.81 18.05 18.83
CA ALA A 186 31.79 19.02 18.35
C ALA A 186 32.76 19.41 19.43
N ILE A 187 32.27 19.68 20.68
CA ILE A 187 33.08 19.96 21.85
C ILE A 187 33.99 18.78 22.17
N TYR A 188 33.49 17.54 22.16
CA TYR A 188 34.30 16.35 22.39
C TYR A 188 35.42 16.21 21.34
N ASN A 189 35.10 16.31 20.05
CA ASN A 189 36.09 16.16 18.98
C ASN A 189 37.22 17.19 19.07
N GLN A 190 36.88 18.41 19.47
CA GLN A 190 37.84 19.50 19.64
C GLN A 190 38.74 19.31 20.87
N ASN A 191 38.22 18.64 21.92
CA ASN A 191 38.91 18.43 23.18
C ASN A 191 39.30 16.97 23.43
N LYS A 192 39.38 16.15 22.40
CA LYS A 192 39.64 14.71 22.51
C LYS A 192 40.98 14.41 23.19
N GLY A 193 41.98 15.30 23.03
CA GLY A 193 43.28 15.18 23.71
C GLY A 193 43.21 15.36 25.22
N VAL A 194 42.25 16.16 25.71
CA VAL A 194 42.07 16.45 27.14
C VAL A 194 41.08 15.45 27.77
N ILE A 195 40.04 15.06 27.03
CA ILE A 195 38.97 14.16 27.52
C ILE A 195 39.40 12.68 27.42
N GLY A 196 40.15 12.34 26.37
CA GLY A 196 40.49 10.93 26.08
C GLY A 196 39.47 10.22 25.20
N GLY A 197 39.47 8.88 25.22
CA GLY A 197 38.67 8.04 24.31
C GLY A 197 37.18 7.92 24.65
N ASN A 198 36.77 8.32 25.87
CA ASN A 198 35.38 8.21 26.32
C ASN A 198 34.76 9.57 26.61
N PRO A 199 33.76 10.03 25.80
CA PRO A 199 33.14 11.35 25.97
C PRO A 199 32.33 11.50 27.27
N ASN A 200 32.03 10.41 27.95
CA ASN A 200 31.28 10.43 29.20
C ASN A 200 32.19 10.60 30.45
N LEU A 201 33.51 10.54 30.24
CA LEU A 201 34.49 10.68 31.34
C LEU A 201 35.15 12.06 31.28
N ILE A 202 34.47 13.05 31.84
CA ILE A 202 35.04 14.38 32.11
C ILE A 202 35.18 14.60 33.60
N TYR A 203 36.25 15.28 34.01
CA TYR A 203 36.56 15.49 35.40
C TYR A 203 36.55 16.97 35.76
N PRO A 204 36.10 17.33 36.98
CA PRO A 204 36.18 18.70 37.47
C PRO A 204 37.61 19.25 37.40
N GLY A 205 37.76 20.49 36.92
CA GLY A 205 39.05 21.13 36.73
C GLY A 205 39.65 20.98 35.33
N GLN A 206 39.05 20.14 34.42
CA GLN A 206 39.48 20.10 33.03
C GLN A 206 39.07 21.39 32.28
N ASN A 207 39.98 21.94 31.50
CA ASN A 207 39.72 23.09 30.64
C ASN A 207 39.36 22.62 29.24
N LEU A 208 38.14 22.91 28.82
CA LEU A 208 37.65 22.55 27.49
C LEU A 208 37.54 23.80 26.62
N VAL A 209 38.06 23.74 25.40
CA VAL A 209 37.93 24.81 24.39
C VAL A 209 36.63 24.63 23.64
N ILE A 210 35.80 25.66 23.59
CA ILE A 210 34.49 25.64 22.99
C ILE A 210 34.39 26.79 21.96
N ASN A 211 34.16 26.42 20.70
CA ASN A 211 33.92 27.39 19.65
C ASN A 211 32.42 27.71 19.61
N VAL A 212 32.07 28.97 19.83
CA VAL A 212 30.72 29.49 19.86
C VAL A 212 30.45 30.30 18.58
#